data_0fea1765ef3c649cb828dc60bb69b16e
#
_entry.id   0fea1765ef3c649cb828dc60bb69b16e
#
_cell.length_a   1.000
_cell.length_b   1.000
_cell.length_c   1.000
_cell.angle_alpha   90.00
_cell.angle_beta   90.00
_cell.angle_gamma   90.00
#
_symmetry.space_group_name_H-M   'P 1'
#
loop_
_entity.id
_entity.type
_entity.pdbx_description
1 polymer ?
#
loop_
_entity_poly.entity_id
_entity_poly.type
_entity_poly.pdbx_seq_one_letter_code
_entity_poly.pdbx_strand_id
1 'polypeptide(L)'
;MLEFINQEANITTTENGAATYASTNSYCLDLFATIGALRNSYEDEIVSRFIRAYAENADLAMKILFFARDIRDGLGERRVFRIILSWLAENEPYSVRQNLAYIAEYGRYDDYLVLMDTACEREMLGLLKAQFDNDLANIDKHGEVSLLAKWLPSVNTSSKDTVYLAKRVARAFGMNDASYRKALSALRTQIHIIENNLRTRDYTFDYEKQPSRAMFKYKQAFIRNDQERYMTFLNNVLQGKATLHADNVAPYELIRPYMTWNWNGPSLETMSKSEKDALNASWASLLDFCSDEDMLAVVDTSGSMHSSYGLPAAVALSLGLYLAEHNKGRFRNHFIEFSERPQLIRLKGETFVDKLRYILTFDEIADTNLEAVFQLILCV
;
A
#
# COMPACT_ATOMS: atom_id res chain seq x y z
N MET A 1 -5.10 41.57 -5.03
CA MET A 1 -6.51 41.78 -5.46
C MET A 1 -7.04 40.61 -6.27
N LEU A 2 -6.41 40.21 -7.38
CA LEU A 2 -6.85 39.00 -8.14
C LEU A 2 -6.78 37.71 -7.37
N GLU A 3 -5.72 37.48 -6.58
CA GLU A 3 -5.62 36.30 -5.68
C GLU A 3 -6.74 36.27 -4.62
N PHE A 4 -7.08 37.43 -4.06
CA PHE A 4 -8.18 37.54 -3.11
C PHE A 4 -9.53 37.24 -3.77
N ILE A 5 -9.78 37.75 -4.98
CA ILE A 5 -11.01 37.47 -5.74
C ILE A 5 -11.09 35.97 -6.11
N ASN A 6 -9.97 35.36 -6.50
CA ASN A 6 -9.93 33.92 -6.81
C ASN A 6 -10.18 33.06 -5.57
N GLN A 7 -9.65 33.45 -4.40
CA GLN A 7 -9.95 32.77 -3.13
C GLN A 7 -11.41 32.89 -2.73
N GLU A 8 -12.00 34.09 -2.88
CA GLU A 8 -13.43 34.33 -2.66
C GLU A 8 -14.31 33.55 -3.65
N ALA A 9 -13.86 33.41 -4.89
CA ALA A 9 -14.56 32.66 -5.93
C ALA A 9 -14.36 31.14 -5.85
N ASN A 10 -13.57 30.65 -4.87
CA ASN A 10 -13.20 29.23 -4.73
C ASN A 10 -12.62 28.61 -6.03
N ILE A 11 -11.85 29.40 -6.79
CA ILE A 11 -11.26 28.99 -8.07
C ILE A 11 -9.75 28.82 -7.90
N THR A 12 -9.22 27.74 -8.45
CA THR A 12 -7.80 27.48 -8.58
C THR A 12 -7.51 26.88 -9.96
N THR A 13 -6.25 26.59 -10.25
CA THR A 13 -5.86 25.91 -11.49
C THR A 13 -5.17 24.59 -11.16
N THR A 14 -5.40 23.57 -11.99
CA THR A 14 -4.62 22.33 -12.00
C THR A 14 -3.19 22.60 -12.48
N GLU A 15 -2.28 21.62 -12.31
CA GLU A 15 -0.92 21.72 -12.87
C GLU A 15 -0.90 22.03 -14.37
N ASN A 16 -1.91 21.56 -15.10
CA ASN A 16 -2.06 21.79 -16.55
C ASN A 16 -2.77 23.11 -16.87
N GLY A 17 -3.02 23.98 -15.87
CA GLY A 17 -3.63 25.31 -16.05
C GLY A 17 -5.15 25.31 -16.24
N ALA A 18 -5.83 24.18 -16.13
CA ALA A 18 -7.29 24.12 -16.18
C ALA A 18 -7.92 24.71 -14.91
N ALA A 19 -8.98 25.51 -15.06
CA ALA A 19 -9.71 26.06 -13.93
C ALA A 19 -10.47 24.96 -13.18
N THR A 20 -10.36 24.98 -11.86
CA THR A 20 -11.06 24.04 -10.96
C THR A 20 -11.42 24.73 -9.65
N TYR A 21 -12.21 24.05 -8.80
CA TYR A 21 -12.47 24.54 -7.45
C TYR A 21 -11.29 24.28 -6.53
N ALA A 22 -10.98 25.25 -5.66
CA ALA A 22 -9.93 25.14 -4.66
C ALA A 22 -10.33 24.23 -3.49
N SER A 23 -11.62 24.13 -3.21
CA SER A 23 -12.21 23.33 -2.11
C SER A 23 -13.60 22.83 -2.50
N THR A 24 -14.01 21.71 -1.94
CA THR A 24 -15.38 21.20 -2.04
C THR A 24 -16.37 21.92 -1.09
N ASN A 25 -15.92 22.95 -0.37
CA ASN A 25 -16.60 23.60 0.74
C ASN A 25 -16.84 22.68 1.97
N SER A 26 -16.15 21.54 2.05
CA SER A 26 -16.06 20.70 3.23
C SER A 26 -14.59 20.30 3.44
N TYR A 27 -14.03 20.71 4.55
CA TYR A 27 -12.65 20.35 4.91
C TYR A 27 -12.48 18.85 5.15
N CYS A 28 -13.52 18.19 5.64
CA CYS A 28 -13.51 16.73 5.79
C CYS A 28 -13.44 16.04 4.43
N LEU A 29 -14.23 16.47 3.46
CA LEU A 29 -14.21 15.90 2.11
C LEU A 29 -12.89 16.20 1.39
N ASP A 30 -12.37 17.41 1.53
CA ASP A 30 -11.06 17.80 0.99
C ASP A 30 -9.93 16.96 1.59
N LEU A 31 -9.96 16.73 2.92
CA LEU A 31 -9.00 15.86 3.59
C LEU A 31 -9.11 14.43 3.09
N PHE A 32 -10.31 13.88 3.01
CA PHE A 32 -10.54 12.51 2.52
C PHE A 32 -9.99 12.31 1.12
N ALA A 33 -10.27 13.24 0.20
CA ALA A 33 -9.82 13.18 -1.19
C ALA A 33 -8.28 13.31 -1.33
N THR A 34 -7.62 14.04 -0.42
CA THR A 34 -6.21 14.39 -0.57
C THR A 34 -5.26 13.70 0.40
N ILE A 35 -5.75 13.06 1.46
CA ILE A 35 -4.91 12.52 2.55
C ILE A 35 -3.84 11.54 2.06
N GLY A 36 -4.13 10.74 1.03
CA GLY A 36 -3.15 9.84 0.42
C GLY A 36 -2.06 10.57 -0.37
N ALA A 37 -2.38 11.72 -0.98
CA ALA A 37 -1.43 12.56 -1.70
C ALA A 37 -0.47 13.30 -0.76
N LEU A 38 -0.86 13.53 0.51
CA LEU A 38 -0.04 14.20 1.50
C LEU A 38 1.19 13.41 1.97
N ARG A 39 1.41 12.21 1.47
CA ARG A 39 2.52 11.33 1.85
C ARG A 39 3.88 12.01 1.86
N ASN A 40 4.14 12.88 0.89
CA ASN A 40 5.40 13.59 0.72
C ASN A 40 5.33 15.09 1.09
N SER A 41 4.18 15.57 1.53
CA SER A 41 3.99 16.97 1.95
C SER A 41 4.77 17.30 3.24
N TYR A 42 4.99 18.58 3.47
CA TYR A 42 5.55 19.08 4.73
C TYR A 42 4.60 18.80 5.90
N GLU A 43 5.15 18.63 7.10
CA GLU A 43 4.37 18.30 8.30
C GLU A 43 3.33 19.37 8.64
N ASP A 44 3.70 20.64 8.51
CA ASP A 44 2.80 21.76 8.74
C ASP A 44 1.59 21.76 7.81
N GLU A 45 1.76 21.35 6.55
CA GLU A 45 0.66 21.23 5.60
C GLU A 45 -0.28 20.09 6.00
N ILE A 46 0.27 18.93 6.34
CA ILE A 46 -0.49 17.76 6.79
C ILE A 46 -1.34 18.12 8.00
N VAL A 47 -0.70 18.71 9.02
CA VAL A 47 -1.36 19.12 10.27
C VAL A 47 -2.42 20.20 10.02
N SER A 48 -2.10 21.22 9.20
CA SER A 48 -3.04 22.30 8.88
C SER A 48 -4.32 21.81 8.21
N ARG A 49 -4.20 20.88 7.24
CA ARG A 49 -5.37 20.28 6.58
C ARG A 49 -6.19 19.44 7.54
N PHE A 50 -5.54 18.68 8.41
CA PHE A 50 -6.24 17.91 9.44
C PHE A 50 -6.96 18.79 10.45
N ILE A 51 -6.35 19.86 10.95
CA ILE A 51 -6.96 20.79 11.91
C ILE A 51 -8.27 21.36 11.34
N ARG A 52 -8.29 21.76 10.07
CA ARG A 52 -9.50 22.31 9.44
C ARG A 52 -10.63 21.28 9.41
N ALA A 53 -10.33 20.05 9.01
CA ALA A 53 -11.30 18.95 9.00
C ALA A 53 -11.74 18.58 10.44
N TYR A 54 -10.82 18.57 11.40
CA TYR A 54 -11.12 18.27 12.80
C TYR A 54 -12.01 19.36 13.44
N ALA A 55 -11.78 20.63 13.13
CA ALA A 55 -12.60 21.74 13.55
C ALA A 55 -14.02 21.72 12.93
N GLU A 56 -14.15 21.21 11.70
CA GLU A 56 -15.46 21.02 11.04
C GLU A 56 -16.23 19.87 11.68
N ASN A 57 -15.60 18.70 11.79
CA ASN A 57 -16.19 17.51 12.41
C ASN A 57 -15.10 16.56 12.91
N ALA A 58 -14.87 16.59 14.24
CA ALA A 58 -13.81 15.80 14.86
C ALA A 58 -13.98 14.29 14.67
N ASP A 59 -15.21 13.76 14.77
CA ASP A 59 -15.50 12.34 14.60
C ASP A 59 -15.20 11.87 13.17
N LEU A 60 -15.63 12.64 12.18
CA LEU A 60 -15.37 12.33 10.77
C LEU A 60 -13.89 12.45 10.43
N ALA A 61 -13.20 13.48 10.93
CA ALA A 61 -11.76 13.64 10.71
C ALA A 61 -10.96 12.48 11.32
N MET A 62 -11.35 12.00 12.52
CA MET A 62 -10.74 10.80 13.12
C MET A 62 -11.00 9.55 12.28
N LYS A 63 -12.20 9.34 11.75
CA LYS A 63 -12.49 8.22 10.84
C LYS A 63 -11.66 8.29 9.56
N ILE A 64 -11.50 9.47 8.97
CA ILE A 64 -10.64 9.69 7.80
C ILE A 64 -9.18 9.35 8.14
N LEU A 65 -8.69 9.75 9.32
CA LEU A 65 -7.35 9.46 9.78
C LEU A 65 -7.12 7.94 9.91
N PHE A 66 -8.06 7.21 10.53
CA PHE A 66 -7.96 5.75 10.66
C PHE A 66 -8.12 5.05 9.32
N PHE A 67 -9.01 5.49 8.42
CA PHE A 67 -9.09 5.00 7.04
C PHE A 67 -7.77 5.20 6.30
N ALA A 68 -7.15 6.39 6.42
CA ALA A 68 -5.84 6.62 5.81
C ALA A 68 -4.77 5.64 6.34
N ARG A 69 -4.84 5.26 7.62
CA ARG A 69 -3.88 4.33 8.24
C ARG A 69 -4.19 2.87 7.97
N ASP A 70 -5.43 2.51 7.78
CA ASP A 70 -5.85 1.12 7.67
C ASP A 70 -5.01 0.36 6.63
N ILE A 71 -4.36 -0.72 7.11
CA ILE A 71 -3.45 -1.55 6.32
C ILE A 71 -4.16 -2.65 5.55
N ARG A 72 -5.47 -2.83 5.75
CA ARG A 72 -6.30 -3.86 5.10
C ARG A 72 -7.19 -3.24 4.05
N ASP A 73 -8.10 -2.39 4.47
CA ASP A 73 -9.19 -1.86 3.64
C ASP A 73 -9.05 -0.35 3.37
N GLY A 74 -7.96 0.27 3.83
CA GLY A 74 -7.67 1.70 3.65
C GLY A 74 -6.42 1.97 2.82
N LEU A 75 -5.83 3.15 3.01
CA LEU A 75 -4.70 3.63 2.21
C LEU A 75 -3.33 3.13 2.70
N GLY A 76 -3.21 2.59 3.91
CA GLY A 76 -1.95 2.17 4.51
C GLY A 76 -0.96 3.30 4.79
N GLU A 77 -1.45 4.54 4.91
CA GLU A 77 -0.61 5.74 5.08
C GLU A 77 -0.02 5.82 6.49
N ARG A 78 1.28 5.59 6.57
CA ARG A 78 1.98 5.53 7.86
C ARG A 78 2.50 6.89 8.31
N ARG A 79 3.13 7.66 7.40
CA ARG A 79 3.76 8.92 7.77
C ARG A 79 2.72 9.96 8.17
N VAL A 80 1.70 10.13 7.34
CA VAL A 80 0.60 11.08 7.59
C VAL A 80 -0.09 10.75 8.91
N PHE A 81 -0.44 9.48 9.14
CA PHE A 81 -1.06 9.03 10.38
C PHE A 81 -0.22 9.37 11.61
N ARG A 82 1.09 9.09 11.59
CA ARG A 82 1.98 9.32 12.73
C ARG A 82 2.17 10.80 13.06
N ILE A 83 2.29 11.65 12.05
CA ILE A 83 2.39 13.10 12.22
C ILE A 83 1.12 13.63 12.89
N ILE A 84 -0.05 13.28 12.36
CA ILE A 84 -1.33 13.72 12.92
C ILE A 84 -1.56 13.14 14.31
N LEU A 85 -1.23 11.87 14.55
CA LEU A 85 -1.37 11.24 15.86
C LEU A 85 -0.48 11.90 16.92
N SER A 86 0.77 12.30 16.55
CA SER A 86 1.65 13.05 17.44
C SER A 86 1.05 14.41 17.79
N TRP A 87 0.59 15.14 16.78
CA TRP A 87 -0.09 16.44 17.00
C TRP A 87 -1.34 16.30 17.89
N LEU A 88 -2.16 15.28 17.65
CA LEU A 88 -3.35 15.01 18.47
C LEU A 88 -2.99 14.70 19.92
N ALA A 89 -1.90 13.96 20.14
CA ALA A 89 -1.48 13.61 21.49
C ALA A 89 -1.03 14.82 22.33
N GLU A 90 -0.57 15.88 21.67
CA GLU A 90 -0.19 17.15 22.31
C GLU A 90 -1.36 18.12 22.48
N ASN A 91 -2.25 18.19 21.48
CA ASN A 91 -3.31 19.22 21.42
C ASN A 91 -4.69 18.70 21.82
N GLU A 92 -5.00 17.44 21.48
CA GLU A 92 -6.30 16.80 21.70
C GLU A 92 -6.14 15.39 22.33
N PRO A 93 -5.43 15.25 23.48
CA PRO A 93 -5.09 13.95 24.06
C PRO A 93 -6.32 13.10 24.43
N TYR A 94 -7.46 13.72 24.65
CA TYR A 94 -8.70 13.00 24.92
C TYR A 94 -9.14 12.16 23.72
N SER A 95 -9.10 12.72 22.51
CA SER A 95 -9.42 12.01 21.27
C SER A 95 -8.48 10.83 21.03
N VAL A 96 -7.18 10.98 21.34
CA VAL A 96 -6.22 9.88 21.26
C VAL A 96 -6.57 8.76 22.25
N ARG A 97 -6.85 9.10 23.53
CA ARG A 97 -7.19 8.12 24.57
C ARG A 97 -8.42 7.30 24.22
N GLN A 98 -9.45 7.93 23.65
CA GLN A 98 -10.68 7.25 23.23
C GLN A 98 -10.41 6.24 22.09
N ASN A 99 -9.38 6.45 21.29
CA ASN A 99 -9.07 5.67 20.10
C ASN A 99 -7.81 4.80 20.24
N LEU A 100 -7.17 4.74 21.42
CA LEU A 100 -5.94 3.98 21.62
C LEU A 100 -6.06 2.52 21.19
N ALA A 101 -7.14 1.83 21.50
CA ALA A 101 -7.32 0.41 21.19
C ALA A 101 -7.28 0.14 19.68
N TYR A 102 -7.74 1.08 18.86
CA TYR A 102 -7.86 0.94 17.41
C TYR A 102 -6.54 1.13 16.65
N ILE A 103 -5.50 1.71 17.26
CA ILE A 103 -4.22 1.97 16.59
C ILE A 103 -3.58 0.68 16.06
N ALA A 104 -3.59 -0.41 16.84
CA ALA A 104 -3.04 -1.69 16.39
C ALA A 104 -4.00 -2.44 15.46
N GLU A 105 -5.30 -2.20 15.57
CA GLU A 105 -6.33 -2.81 14.73
C GLU A 105 -6.23 -2.33 13.27
N TYR A 106 -6.19 -1.02 13.07
CA TYR A 106 -6.07 -0.41 11.73
C TYR A 106 -4.63 -0.25 11.26
N GLY A 107 -3.67 -0.20 12.17
CA GLY A 107 -2.28 0.03 11.89
C GLY A 107 -1.36 -1.09 12.38
N ARG A 108 -0.35 -0.68 13.12
CA ARG A 108 0.66 -1.58 13.68
C ARG A 108 1.06 -1.13 15.08
N TYR A 109 1.55 -2.05 15.90
CA TYR A 109 2.00 -1.73 17.25
C TYR A 109 3.14 -0.70 17.33
N ASP A 110 3.97 -0.55 16.28
CA ASP A 110 5.00 0.49 16.27
C ASP A 110 4.45 1.92 16.03
N ASP A 111 3.17 2.06 15.66
CA ASP A 111 2.52 3.36 15.58
C ASP A 111 2.25 3.99 16.95
N TYR A 112 2.11 3.17 17.99
CA TYR A 112 2.00 3.66 19.37
C TYR A 112 3.23 4.43 19.84
N LEU A 113 4.41 4.14 19.29
CA LEU A 113 5.68 4.69 19.77
C LEU A 113 5.82 6.21 19.53
N VAL A 114 4.99 6.79 18.67
CA VAL A 114 4.94 8.27 18.51
C VAL A 114 4.29 8.97 19.70
N LEU A 115 3.59 8.22 20.56
CA LEU A 115 2.95 8.73 21.79
C LEU A 115 3.91 8.80 22.97
N MET A 116 5.17 8.37 22.82
CA MET A 116 6.18 8.56 23.83
C MET A 116 6.44 10.06 24.04
N ASP A 117 6.69 10.46 25.27
CA ASP A 117 6.88 11.85 25.68
C ASP A 117 5.65 12.76 25.51
N THR A 118 4.46 12.19 25.31
CA THR A 118 3.20 12.92 25.23
C THR A 118 2.29 12.67 26.44
N ALA A 119 1.21 13.43 26.54
CA ALA A 119 0.19 13.26 27.59
C ALA A 119 -0.51 11.87 27.53
N CYS A 120 -0.33 11.10 26.46
CA CYS A 120 -0.92 9.77 26.27
C CYS A 120 0.03 8.62 26.57
N GLU A 121 1.30 8.89 26.92
CA GLU A 121 2.33 7.86 27.12
C GLU A 121 1.94 6.82 28.17
N ARG A 122 1.40 7.27 29.29
CA ARG A 122 1.07 6.37 30.41
C ARG A 122 0.01 5.36 30.03
N GLU A 123 -1.08 5.82 29.42
CA GLU A 123 -2.19 4.97 29.00
C GLU A 123 -1.77 4.04 27.88
N MET A 124 -1.01 4.53 26.92
CA MET A 124 -0.44 3.76 25.83
C MET A 124 0.47 2.63 26.35
N LEU A 125 1.42 2.93 27.24
CA LEU A 125 2.30 1.91 27.83
C LEU A 125 1.52 0.91 28.68
N GLY A 126 0.46 1.33 29.37
CA GLY A 126 -0.44 0.43 30.09
C GLY A 126 -1.14 -0.55 29.17
N LEU A 127 -1.66 -0.09 28.03
CA LEU A 127 -2.29 -0.93 27.02
C LEU A 127 -1.30 -1.92 26.42
N LEU A 128 -0.10 -1.47 26.02
CA LEU A 128 0.94 -2.35 25.47
C LEU A 128 1.41 -3.38 26.49
N LYS A 129 1.54 -2.99 27.78
CA LYS A 129 1.90 -3.93 28.86
C LYS A 129 0.85 -5.01 29.06
N ALA A 130 -0.43 -4.64 29.10
CA ALA A 130 -1.52 -5.59 29.24
C ALA A 130 -1.51 -6.63 28.10
N GLN A 131 -1.33 -6.17 26.84
CA GLN A 131 -1.19 -7.07 25.70
C GLN A 131 0.07 -7.94 25.79
N PHE A 132 1.19 -7.38 26.24
CA PHE A 132 2.44 -8.11 26.39
C PHE A 132 2.34 -9.22 27.46
N ASP A 133 1.71 -8.92 28.60
CA ASP A 133 1.48 -9.89 29.67
C ASP A 133 0.52 -11.01 29.21
N ASN A 134 -0.51 -10.66 28.43
CA ASN A 134 -1.42 -11.64 27.83
C ASN A 134 -0.69 -12.56 26.84
N ASP A 135 0.14 -12.00 25.96
CA ASP A 135 0.93 -12.77 25.00
C ASP A 135 1.89 -13.73 25.71
N LEU A 136 2.55 -13.31 26.81
CA LEU A 136 3.40 -14.18 27.62
C LEU A 136 2.60 -15.32 28.27
N ALA A 137 1.43 -15.04 28.82
CA ALA A 137 0.57 -16.06 29.40
C ALA A 137 0.06 -17.08 28.37
N ASN A 138 -0.06 -16.68 27.11
CA ASN A 138 -0.49 -17.55 26.02
C ASN A 138 0.62 -18.49 25.54
N ILE A 139 1.91 -18.14 25.71
CA ILE A 139 3.02 -19.06 25.37
C ILE A 139 2.86 -20.40 26.12
N ASP A 140 2.63 -20.32 27.42
CA ASP A 140 2.52 -21.50 28.26
C ASP A 140 1.28 -22.36 27.95
N LYS A 141 0.27 -21.75 27.35
CA LYS A 141 -1.00 -22.39 26.97
C LYS A 141 -1.04 -22.85 25.52
N HIS A 142 0.06 -22.68 24.77
CA HIS A 142 0.10 -22.87 23.31
C HIS A 142 -0.98 -22.07 22.56
N GLY A 143 -1.37 -20.92 23.12
CA GLY A 143 -2.34 -20.00 22.54
C GLY A 143 -1.71 -19.06 21.52
N GLU A 144 -2.57 -18.31 20.83
CA GLU A 144 -2.14 -17.31 19.87
C GLU A 144 -1.47 -16.12 20.57
N VAL A 145 -0.38 -15.63 19.99
CA VAL A 145 0.32 -14.41 20.42
C VAL A 145 0.13 -13.33 19.37
N SER A 146 -0.01 -12.08 19.83
CA SER A 146 -0.16 -10.94 18.94
C SER A 146 1.14 -10.59 18.22
N LEU A 147 1.06 -9.66 17.26
CA LEU A 147 2.25 -9.13 16.58
C LEU A 147 3.00 -8.05 17.40
N LEU A 148 2.60 -7.79 18.65
CA LEU A 148 3.23 -6.77 19.50
C LEU A 148 4.74 -6.95 19.58
N ALA A 149 5.22 -8.14 19.91
CA ALA A 149 6.65 -8.41 20.07
C ALA A 149 7.45 -8.24 18.76
N LYS A 150 6.83 -8.41 17.58
CA LYS A 150 7.45 -8.11 16.28
C LYS A 150 7.82 -6.64 16.17
N TRP A 151 6.97 -5.74 16.68
CA TRP A 151 7.08 -4.30 16.48
C TRP A 151 7.70 -3.55 17.66
N LEU A 152 7.76 -4.15 18.84
CA LEU A 152 8.45 -3.55 19.98
C LEU A 152 9.95 -3.39 19.72
N PRO A 153 10.57 -2.27 20.15
CA PRO A 153 11.98 -2.02 19.98
C PRO A 153 12.83 -2.98 20.81
N SER A 154 14.02 -3.35 20.30
CA SER A 154 14.95 -4.26 20.98
C SER A 154 16.09 -3.50 21.63
N VAL A 155 16.55 -3.96 22.81
CA VAL A 155 17.66 -3.35 23.57
C VAL A 155 19.05 -3.63 22.98
N ASN A 156 19.14 -4.50 21.99
CA ASN A 156 20.39 -4.98 21.38
C ASN A 156 20.49 -4.66 19.89
N THR A 157 19.98 -3.50 19.47
CA THR A 157 20.12 -3.01 18.09
C THR A 157 21.30 -2.03 17.99
N SER A 158 21.71 -1.71 16.75
CA SER A 158 22.75 -0.72 16.47
C SER A 158 22.29 0.74 16.65
N SER A 159 20.98 1.01 16.56
CA SER A 159 20.43 2.34 16.72
C SER A 159 20.32 2.73 18.19
N LYS A 160 21.01 3.79 18.58
CA LYS A 160 20.97 4.33 19.96
C LYS A 160 19.57 4.76 20.38
N ASP A 161 18.82 5.41 19.48
CA ASP A 161 17.46 5.87 19.76
C ASP A 161 16.50 4.68 19.96
N THR A 162 16.63 3.65 19.14
CA THR A 162 15.85 2.40 19.33
C THR A 162 16.18 1.73 20.66
N VAL A 163 17.44 1.68 21.06
CA VAL A 163 17.87 1.12 22.36
C VAL A 163 17.31 1.95 23.52
N TYR A 164 17.38 3.28 23.42
CA TYR A 164 16.83 4.18 24.43
C TYR A 164 15.32 3.93 24.61
N LEU A 165 14.60 3.91 23.51
CA LEU A 165 13.16 3.64 23.50
C LEU A 165 12.83 2.25 24.08
N ALA A 166 13.57 1.22 23.68
CA ALA A 166 13.41 -0.14 24.20
C ALA A 166 13.61 -0.23 25.70
N LYS A 167 14.61 0.49 26.24
CA LYS A 167 14.85 0.54 27.69
C LYS A 167 13.72 1.23 28.46
N ARG A 168 13.12 2.28 27.89
CA ARG A 168 11.94 2.93 28.48
C ARG A 168 10.75 2.00 28.53
N VAL A 169 10.46 1.32 27.42
CA VAL A 169 9.39 0.31 27.35
C VAL A 169 9.63 -0.82 28.36
N ALA A 170 10.86 -1.37 28.42
CA ALA A 170 11.22 -2.41 29.39
C ALA A 170 10.94 -1.98 30.83
N ARG A 171 11.36 -0.76 31.20
CA ARG A 171 11.10 -0.22 32.56
C ARG A 171 9.61 -0.02 32.83
N ALA A 172 8.88 0.50 31.85
CA ALA A 172 7.42 0.63 31.98
C ALA A 172 6.72 -0.73 32.17
N PHE A 173 7.28 -1.80 31.58
CA PHE A 173 6.79 -3.15 31.78
C PHE A 173 7.29 -3.80 33.10
N GLY A 174 8.09 -3.08 33.91
CA GLY A 174 8.67 -3.58 35.14
C GLY A 174 9.81 -4.57 34.94
N MET A 175 10.48 -4.51 33.78
CA MET A 175 11.54 -5.44 33.39
C MET A 175 12.92 -4.77 33.31
N ASN A 176 13.96 -5.53 33.63
CA ASN A 176 15.31 -5.17 33.25
C ASN A 176 15.60 -5.54 31.78
N ASP A 177 16.71 -5.04 31.23
CA ASP A 177 17.07 -5.22 29.82
C ASP A 177 17.21 -6.71 29.43
N ALA A 178 17.71 -7.56 30.34
CA ALA A 178 17.91 -8.99 30.09
C ALA A 178 16.58 -9.78 30.07
N SER A 179 15.69 -9.52 31.03
CA SER A 179 14.35 -10.15 31.09
C SER A 179 13.48 -9.71 29.92
N TYR A 180 13.48 -8.42 29.58
CA TYR A 180 12.76 -7.90 28.42
C TYR A 180 13.24 -8.54 27.11
N ARG A 181 14.57 -8.64 26.90
CA ARG A 181 15.14 -9.32 25.74
C ARG A 181 14.72 -10.80 25.64
N LYS A 182 14.76 -11.53 26.78
CA LYS A 182 14.34 -12.95 26.81
C LYS A 182 12.86 -13.10 26.46
N ALA A 183 12.01 -12.26 27.05
CA ALA A 183 10.57 -12.28 26.79
C ALA A 183 10.26 -11.94 25.31
N LEU A 184 10.87 -10.90 24.76
CA LEU A 184 10.73 -10.59 23.34
C LEU A 184 11.19 -11.74 22.42
N SER A 185 12.31 -12.40 22.76
CA SER A 185 12.82 -13.52 21.97
C SER A 185 11.85 -14.71 22.02
N ALA A 186 11.31 -15.03 23.19
CA ALA A 186 10.33 -16.10 23.35
C ALA A 186 9.06 -15.83 22.53
N LEU A 187 8.48 -14.63 22.67
CA LEU A 187 7.31 -14.23 21.92
C LEU A 187 7.54 -14.25 20.41
N ARG A 188 8.68 -13.71 19.95
CA ARG A 188 9.04 -13.70 18.52
C ARG A 188 9.20 -15.10 17.92
N THR A 189 9.58 -16.06 18.72
CA THR A 189 9.66 -17.47 18.27
C THR A 189 8.27 -18.07 18.06
N GLN A 190 7.28 -17.64 18.84
CA GLN A 190 5.89 -18.10 18.71
C GLN A 190 5.12 -17.38 17.59
N ILE A 191 5.60 -16.21 17.12
CA ILE A 191 4.96 -15.50 16.02
C ILE A 191 5.22 -16.24 14.72
N HIS A 192 4.20 -16.89 14.18
CA HIS A 192 4.24 -17.59 12.90
C HIS A 192 4.19 -16.59 11.74
N ILE A 193 5.33 -15.96 11.46
CA ILE A 193 5.52 -15.07 10.31
C ILE A 193 6.51 -15.69 9.31
N ILE A 194 6.25 -15.42 8.04
CA ILE A 194 7.03 -15.98 6.93
C ILE A 194 8.53 -15.64 7.03
N GLU A 195 8.87 -14.46 7.59
CA GLU A 195 10.27 -14.06 7.80
C GLU A 195 11.03 -15.00 8.75
N ASN A 196 10.37 -15.56 9.75
CA ASN A 196 10.98 -16.56 10.63
C ASN A 196 11.23 -17.87 9.88
N ASN A 197 10.24 -18.32 9.10
CA ASN A 197 10.37 -19.52 8.27
C ASN A 197 11.51 -19.39 7.26
N LEU A 198 11.61 -18.25 6.56
CA LEU A 198 12.69 -17.98 5.62
C LEU A 198 14.07 -17.96 6.31
N ARG A 199 14.17 -17.38 7.53
CA ARG A 199 15.40 -17.32 8.30
C ARG A 199 15.88 -18.71 8.72
N THR A 200 14.96 -19.60 9.10
CA THR A 200 15.27 -20.98 9.51
C THR A 200 15.31 -21.96 8.34
N ARG A 201 14.99 -21.50 7.11
CA ARG A 201 14.81 -22.33 5.91
C ARG A 201 13.74 -23.41 6.08
N ASP A 202 12.73 -23.11 6.88
CA ASP A 202 11.57 -23.96 7.05
C ASP A 202 10.48 -23.54 6.06
N TYR A 203 10.24 -24.33 5.04
CA TYR A 203 9.22 -24.11 4.01
C TYR A 203 7.99 -25.00 4.20
N THR A 204 7.76 -25.52 5.40
CA THR A 204 6.60 -26.41 5.70
C THR A 204 5.28 -25.64 5.83
N PHE A 205 5.31 -24.31 5.88
CA PHE A 205 4.12 -23.47 5.97
C PHE A 205 3.22 -23.63 4.75
N ASP A 206 1.95 -23.29 4.94
CA ASP A 206 0.94 -23.26 3.88
C ASP A 206 1.05 -21.93 3.12
N TYR A 207 1.28 -22.00 1.81
CA TYR A 207 1.38 -20.82 0.93
C TYR A 207 0.06 -20.04 0.86
N GLU A 208 -1.08 -20.74 0.86
CA GLU A 208 -2.39 -20.10 0.77
C GLU A 208 -2.72 -19.18 1.95
N LYS A 209 -2.19 -19.49 3.13
CA LYS A 209 -2.39 -18.70 4.36
C LYS A 209 -1.44 -17.52 4.50
N GLN A 210 -0.54 -17.30 3.55
CA GLN A 210 0.44 -16.24 3.67
C GLN A 210 -0.11 -14.90 3.18
N PRO A 211 0.29 -13.78 3.82
CA PRO A 211 -0.13 -12.45 3.39
C PRO A 211 0.33 -12.12 1.96
N SER A 212 -0.52 -11.46 1.17
CA SER A 212 -0.25 -11.09 -0.23
C SER A 212 1.09 -10.37 -0.43
N ARG A 213 1.40 -9.38 0.37
CA ARG A 213 2.69 -8.66 0.32
C ARG A 213 3.90 -9.55 0.58
N ALA A 214 3.79 -10.54 1.47
CA ALA A 214 4.86 -11.48 1.74
C ALA A 214 5.07 -12.42 0.55
N MET A 215 4.00 -12.92 -0.04
CA MET A 215 4.04 -13.76 -1.23
C MET A 215 4.70 -13.04 -2.41
N PHE A 216 4.31 -11.80 -2.66
CA PHE A 216 4.91 -10.97 -3.70
C PHE A 216 6.40 -10.67 -3.43
N LYS A 217 6.73 -10.25 -2.21
CA LYS A 217 8.09 -9.85 -1.82
C LYS A 217 9.10 -11.01 -1.85
N TYR A 218 8.68 -12.20 -1.40
CA TYR A 218 9.59 -13.33 -1.18
C TYR A 218 9.52 -14.40 -2.28
N LYS A 219 8.79 -14.16 -3.39
CA LYS A 219 8.63 -15.10 -4.50
C LYS A 219 9.94 -15.69 -5.00
N GLN A 220 11.00 -14.88 -5.10
CA GLN A 220 12.33 -15.35 -5.52
C GLN A 220 12.97 -16.31 -4.51
N ALA A 221 12.72 -16.13 -3.22
CA ALA A 221 13.20 -17.04 -2.20
C ALA A 221 12.46 -18.38 -2.28
N PHE A 222 11.17 -18.39 -2.57
CA PHE A 222 10.38 -19.62 -2.76
C PHE A 222 10.83 -20.37 -4.01
N ILE A 223 10.99 -19.69 -5.16
CA ILE A 223 11.49 -20.30 -6.40
C ILE A 223 12.88 -20.92 -6.18
N ARG A 224 13.75 -20.28 -5.39
CA ARG A 224 15.11 -20.76 -5.15
C ARG A 224 15.19 -21.94 -4.18
N ASN A 225 14.37 -21.93 -3.13
CA ASN A 225 14.57 -22.83 -1.99
C ASN A 225 13.45 -23.87 -1.82
N ASP A 226 12.27 -23.68 -2.43
CA ASP A 226 11.11 -24.59 -2.34
C ASP A 226 10.32 -24.62 -3.66
N GLN A 227 11.02 -24.72 -4.78
CA GLN A 227 10.46 -24.57 -6.11
C GLN A 227 9.27 -25.52 -6.35
N GLU A 228 9.42 -26.79 -6.01
CA GLU A 228 8.43 -27.84 -6.31
C GLU A 228 7.07 -27.53 -5.63
N ARG A 229 7.07 -27.28 -4.32
CA ARG A 229 5.85 -26.97 -3.58
C ARG A 229 5.25 -25.64 -4.01
N TYR A 230 6.11 -24.63 -4.21
CA TYR A 230 5.64 -23.31 -4.65
C TYR A 230 5.00 -23.38 -6.04
N MET A 231 5.61 -24.10 -6.98
CA MET A 231 5.04 -24.27 -8.33
C MET A 231 3.75 -25.10 -8.32
N THR A 232 3.67 -26.12 -7.46
CA THR A 232 2.43 -26.88 -7.26
C THR A 232 1.31 -25.97 -6.73
N PHE A 233 1.61 -25.11 -5.76
CA PHE A 233 0.68 -24.11 -5.24
C PHE A 233 0.20 -23.16 -6.36
N LEU A 234 1.13 -22.56 -7.13
CA LEU A 234 0.77 -21.65 -8.23
C LEU A 234 -0.07 -22.32 -9.32
N ASN A 235 0.21 -23.56 -9.66
CA ASN A 235 -0.60 -24.33 -10.60
C ASN A 235 -2.03 -24.56 -10.06
N ASN A 236 -2.17 -24.83 -8.76
CA ASN A 236 -3.46 -24.94 -8.11
C ASN A 236 -4.22 -23.59 -8.14
N VAL A 237 -3.53 -22.47 -7.94
CA VAL A 237 -4.11 -21.12 -8.07
C VAL A 237 -4.64 -20.89 -9.49
N LEU A 238 -3.84 -21.16 -10.52
CA LEU A 238 -4.26 -20.99 -11.92
C LEU A 238 -5.42 -21.90 -12.32
N GLN A 239 -5.59 -23.05 -11.63
CA GLN A 239 -6.73 -23.95 -11.81
C GLN A 239 -7.94 -23.66 -10.92
N GLY A 240 -7.87 -22.57 -10.12
CA GLY A 240 -8.94 -22.22 -9.17
C GLY A 240 -9.10 -23.18 -7.98
N LYS A 241 -8.07 -24.01 -7.69
CA LYS A 241 -8.07 -24.98 -6.59
C LYS A 241 -7.43 -24.45 -5.29
N ALA A 242 -6.75 -23.34 -5.36
CA ALA A 242 -6.12 -22.62 -4.25
C ALA A 242 -6.22 -21.12 -4.47
N THR A 243 -6.12 -20.35 -3.41
CA THR A 243 -6.20 -18.87 -3.46
C THR A 243 -4.84 -18.26 -3.19
N LEU A 244 -4.37 -17.40 -4.08
CA LEU A 244 -3.26 -16.50 -3.84
C LEU A 244 -3.85 -15.13 -3.48
N HIS A 245 -3.69 -14.72 -2.23
CA HIS A 245 -4.16 -13.41 -1.79
C HIS A 245 -3.38 -12.29 -2.47
N ALA A 246 -4.07 -11.40 -3.16
CA ALA A 246 -3.48 -10.25 -3.86
C ALA A 246 -4.13 -8.90 -3.46
N ASP A 247 -4.92 -8.89 -2.38
CA ASP A 247 -5.74 -7.76 -1.94
C ASP A 247 -4.92 -6.46 -1.74
N ASN A 248 -3.65 -6.58 -1.36
CA ASN A 248 -2.75 -5.47 -1.10
C ASN A 248 -1.64 -5.32 -2.17
N VAL A 249 -1.83 -5.88 -3.36
CA VAL A 249 -0.92 -5.73 -4.50
C VAL A 249 -1.63 -4.95 -5.59
N ALA A 250 -1.10 -3.78 -5.92
CA ALA A 250 -1.65 -2.97 -7.00
C ALA A 250 -1.16 -3.48 -8.38
N PRO A 251 -1.99 -3.40 -9.44
CA PRO A 251 -1.62 -3.85 -10.78
C PRO A 251 -0.26 -3.31 -11.27
N TYR A 252 0.04 -2.03 -11.00
CA TYR A 252 1.30 -1.40 -11.40
C TYR A 252 2.54 -2.02 -10.74
N GLU A 253 2.42 -2.61 -9.55
CA GLU A 253 3.55 -3.24 -8.86
C GLU A 253 4.04 -4.49 -9.61
N LEU A 254 3.15 -5.14 -10.38
CA LEU A 254 3.49 -6.29 -11.22
C LEU A 254 4.15 -5.88 -12.54
N ILE A 255 3.88 -4.67 -13.04
CA ILE A 255 4.38 -4.17 -14.33
C ILE A 255 5.65 -3.33 -14.17
N ARG A 256 5.67 -2.44 -13.17
CA ARG A 256 6.75 -1.46 -12.96
C ARG A 256 8.17 -2.01 -13.00
N PRO A 257 8.49 -3.22 -12.46
CA PRO A 257 9.85 -3.77 -12.54
C PRO A 257 10.36 -4.00 -13.98
N TYR A 258 9.45 -4.11 -14.94
CA TYR A 258 9.75 -4.47 -16.33
C TYR A 258 9.67 -3.30 -17.32
N MET A 259 9.40 -2.08 -16.82
CA MET A 259 9.35 -0.87 -17.64
C MET A 259 10.72 -0.55 -18.26
N THR A 260 10.72 0.03 -19.45
CA THR A 260 11.94 0.26 -20.25
C THR A 260 12.98 1.14 -19.58
N TRP A 261 12.57 2.10 -18.77
CA TRP A 261 13.46 2.99 -18.01
C TRP A 261 14.07 2.35 -16.75
N ASN A 262 13.66 1.14 -16.37
CA ASN A 262 14.27 0.40 -15.25
C ASN A 262 15.47 -0.43 -15.73
N TRP A 263 16.57 0.23 -16.06
CA TRP A 263 17.79 -0.36 -16.63
C TRP A 263 18.39 -1.51 -15.83
N ASN A 264 18.13 -1.57 -14.54
CA ASN A 264 18.56 -2.64 -13.63
C ASN A 264 17.40 -3.60 -13.27
N GLY A 265 16.26 -3.46 -13.91
CA GLY A 265 15.10 -4.31 -13.69
C GLY A 265 15.27 -5.72 -14.29
N PRO A 266 14.41 -6.66 -13.87
CA PRO A 266 14.37 -7.99 -14.47
C PRO A 266 13.89 -7.90 -15.92
N SER A 267 14.54 -8.64 -16.82
CA SER A 267 14.13 -8.72 -18.22
C SER A 267 13.08 -9.80 -18.42
N LEU A 268 12.00 -9.48 -19.14
CA LEU A 268 10.99 -10.46 -19.56
C LEU A 268 11.57 -11.56 -20.47
N GLU A 269 12.61 -11.24 -21.21
CA GLU A 269 13.25 -12.17 -22.16
C GLU A 269 14.04 -13.27 -21.44
N THR A 270 14.70 -12.93 -20.34
CA THR A 270 15.53 -13.87 -19.57
C THR A 270 14.78 -14.57 -18.43
N MET A 271 13.47 -14.29 -18.30
CA MET A 271 12.65 -14.83 -17.23
C MET A 271 12.48 -16.35 -17.35
N SER A 272 12.76 -17.07 -16.27
CA SER A 272 12.52 -18.52 -16.19
C SER A 272 11.02 -18.85 -16.27
N LYS A 273 10.70 -20.11 -16.58
CA LYS A 273 9.30 -20.57 -16.59
C LYS A 273 8.63 -20.35 -15.23
N SER A 274 9.31 -20.68 -14.13
CA SER A 274 8.78 -20.52 -12.77
C SER A 274 8.46 -19.05 -12.43
N GLU A 275 9.28 -18.12 -12.89
CA GLU A 275 9.03 -16.69 -12.70
C GLU A 275 7.83 -16.20 -13.52
N LYS A 276 7.69 -16.68 -14.76
CA LYS A 276 6.52 -16.39 -15.61
C LYS A 276 5.24 -16.92 -14.99
N ASP A 277 5.24 -18.16 -14.52
CA ASP A 277 4.09 -18.79 -13.88
C ASP A 277 3.72 -18.03 -12.57
N ALA A 278 4.71 -17.63 -11.77
CA ALA A 278 4.48 -16.82 -10.57
C ALA A 278 3.87 -15.45 -10.89
N LEU A 279 4.33 -14.80 -11.94
CA LEU A 279 3.82 -13.50 -12.38
C LEU A 279 2.40 -13.62 -12.94
N ASN A 280 2.14 -14.64 -13.75
CA ASN A 280 0.80 -14.94 -14.29
C ASN A 280 -0.19 -15.23 -13.16
N ALA A 281 0.19 -16.04 -12.17
CA ALA A 281 -0.67 -16.35 -11.03
C ALA A 281 -0.95 -15.10 -10.18
N SER A 282 0.05 -14.24 -9.95
CA SER A 282 -0.12 -12.98 -9.21
C SER A 282 -1.11 -12.04 -9.89
N TRP A 283 -1.05 -11.93 -11.23
CA TRP A 283 -1.98 -11.11 -12.00
C TRP A 283 -3.40 -11.68 -11.98
N ALA A 284 -3.54 -12.98 -12.20
CA ALA A 284 -4.84 -13.66 -12.19
C ALA A 284 -5.54 -13.64 -10.81
N SER A 285 -4.78 -13.37 -9.75
CA SER A 285 -5.29 -13.28 -8.38
C SER A 285 -5.68 -11.87 -7.95
N LEU A 286 -5.50 -10.85 -8.82
CA LEU A 286 -5.98 -9.51 -8.53
C LEU A 286 -7.51 -9.52 -8.40
N LEU A 287 -8.03 -8.73 -7.46
CA LEU A 287 -9.48 -8.60 -7.27
C LEU A 287 -10.12 -7.94 -8.50
N ASP A 288 -11.31 -8.39 -8.87
CA ASP A 288 -12.08 -7.75 -9.93
C ASP A 288 -12.90 -6.59 -9.36
N PHE A 289 -12.49 -5.37 -9.69
CA PHE A 289 -13.18 -4.12 -9.32
C PHE A 289 -13.98 -3.53 -10.48
N CYS A 290 -14.07 -4.23 -11.62
CA CYS A 290 -14.77 -3.72 -12.79
C CYS A 290 -16.28 -3.87 -12.64
N SER A 291 -17.03 -2.81 -12.99
CA SER A 291 -18.48 -2.87 -13.14
C SER A 291 -18.87 -3.69 -14.38
N ASP A 292 -20.16 -3.97 -14.52
CA ASP A 292 -20.69 -4.63 -15.71
C ASP A 292 -20.88 -3.66 -16.91
N GLU A 293 -20.48 -2.40 -16.74
CA GLU A 293 -20.55 -1.38 -17.79
C GLU A 293 -19.44 -1.59 -18.83
N ASP A 294 -19.78 -1.24 -20.09
CA ASP A 294 -18.79 -1.27 -21.18
C ASP A 294 -17.85 -0.08 -21.04
N MET A 295 -16.57 -0.34 -20.85
CA MET A 295 -15.54 0.64 -20.57
C MET A 295 -14.46 0.63 -21.65
N LEU A 296 -13.92 1.79 -21.98
CA LEU A 296 -12.77 1.92 -22.85
C LEU A 296 -11.71 2.80 -22.18
N ALA A 297 -10.61 2.19 -21.79
CA ALA A 297 -9.51 2.91 -21.17
C ALA A 297 -8.72 3.70 -22.22
N VAL A 298 -8.39 4.95 -21.91
CA VAL A 298 -7.44 5.80 -22.64
C VAL A 298 -6.17 5.87 -21.82
N VAL A 299 -5.08 5.30 -22.34
CA VAL A 299 -3.82 5.11 -21.62
C VAL A 299 -2.82 6.15 -22.04
N ASP A 300 -2.51 7.07 -21.13
CA ASP A 300 -1.54 8.14 -21.31
C ASP A 300 -0.12 7.65 -20.98
N THR A 301 0.77 7.72 -21.97
CA THR A 301 2.21 7.44 -21.83
C THR A 301 3.06 8.66 -22.23
N SER A 302 2.48 9.86 -22.21
CA SER A 302 3.19 11.11 -22.51
C SER A 302 4.41 11.33 -21.59
N GLY A 303 5.29 12.24 -22.00
CA GLY A 303 6.55 12.52 -21.31
C GLY A 303 6.39 12.87 -19.83
N SER A 304 5.30 13.53 -19.42
CA SER A 304 4.99 13.84 -18.03
C SER A 304 4.73 12.59 -17.18
N MET A 305 4.21 11.50 -17.79
CA MET A 305 3.94 10.23 -17.11
C MET A 305 5.22 9.48 -16.71
N HIS A 306 6.36 9.83 -17.27
CA HIS A 306 7.66 9.27 -16.93
C HIS A 306 8.36 9.96 -15.74
N SER A 307 7.72 10.98 -15.14
CA SER A 307 8.15 11.57 -13.87
C SER A 307 8.17 10.54 -12.74
N SER A 308 8.81 10.86 -11.62
CA SER A 308 8.84 9.97 -10.42
C SER A 308 9.27 8.53 -10.73
N TYR A 309 10.30 8.39 -11.56
CA TYR A 309 10.80 7.07 -12.03
C TYR A 309 9.70 6.25 -12.73
N GLY A 310 8.91 6.90 -13.61
CA GLY A 310 7.89 6.27 -14.44
C GLY A 310 6.71 5.64 -13.69
N LEU A 311 6.48 6.04 -12.44
CA LEU A 311 5.36 5.51 -11.67
C LEU A 311 4.00 5.83 -12.33
N PRO A 312 3.72 7.05 -12.79
CA PRO A 312 2.46 7.36 -13.49
C PRO A 312 2.25 6.48 -14.73
N ALA A 313 3.27 6.31 -15.58
CA ALA A 313 3.19 5.45 -16.77
C ALA A 313 2.92 3.98 -16.41
N ALA A 314 3.58 3.46 -15.36
CA ALA A 314 3.32 2.10 -14.87
C ALA A 314 1.86 1.93 -14.39
N VAL A 315 1.32 2.94 -13.71
CA VAL A 315 -0.09 2.95 -13.28
C VAL A 315 -1.02 2.98 -14.50
N ALA A 316 -0.79 3.89 -15.45
CA ALA A 316 -1.62 4.02 -16.66
C ALA A 316 -1.65 2.72 -17.48
N LEU A 317 -0.48 2.15 -17.80
CA LEU A 317 -0.37 0.90 -18.55
C LEU A 317 -0.99 -0.28 -17.80
N SER A 318 -0.79 -0.36 -16.48
CA SER A 318 -1.36 -1.46 -15.70
C SER A 318 -2.86 -1.40 -15.61
N LEU A 319 -3.43 -0.21 -15.41
CA LEU A 319 -4.88 -0.02 -15.38
C LEU A 319 -5.50 -0.22 -16.76
N GLY A 320 -4.84 0.24 -17.84
CA GLY A 320 -5.28 -0.01 -19.20
C GLY A 320 -5.39 -1.50 -19.51
N LEU A 321 -4.35 -2.28 -19.16
CA LEU A 321 -4.36 -3.72 -19.32
C LEU A 321 -5.44 -4.38 -18.46
N TYR A 322 -5.52 -4.00 -17.18
CA TYR A 322 -6.47 -4.54 -16.23
C TYR A 322 -7.92 -4.30 -16.67
N LEU A 323 -8.28 -3.06 -17.00
CA LEU A 323 -9.60 -2.69 -17.46
C LEU A 323 -9.97 -3.39 -18.77
N ALA A 324 -9.04 -3.47 -19.73
CA ALA A 324 -9.28 -4.16 -21.00
C ALA A 324 -9.57 -5.67 -20.81
N GLU A 325 -8.88 -6.34 -19.90
CA GLU A 325 -9.10 -7.77 -19.63
C GLU A 325 -10.41 -8.05 -18.89
N HIS A 326 -10.77 -7.19 -17.90
CA HIS A 326 -11.98 -7.37 -17.08
C HIS A 326 -13.23 -6.77 -17.70
N ASN A 327 -13.11 -5.99 -18.78
CA ASN A 327 -14.26 -5.47 -19.51
C ASN A 327 -15.12 -6.62 -20.09
N LYS A 328 -16.42 -6.55 -19.84
CA LYS A 328 -17.41 -7.55 -20.30
C LYS A 328 -18.13 -7.12 -21.57
N GLY A 329 -17.94 -5.87 -22.01
CA GLY A 329 -18.60 -5.25 -23.15
C GLY A 329 -17.88 -5.43 -24.48
N ARG A 330 -18.21 -4.57 -25.45
CA ARG A 330 -17.67 -4.59 -26.82
C ARG A 330 -16.17 -4.33 -26.89
N PHE A 331 -15.66 -3.54 -25.94
CA PHE A 331 -14.24 -3.18 -25.87
C PHE A 331 -13.40 -4.15 -25.04
N ARG A 332 -13.92 -5.35 -24.77
CA ARG A 332 -13.11 -6.39 -24.12
C ARG A 332 -11.80 -6.61 -24.84
N ASN A 333 -10.70 -6.63 -24.11
CA ASN A 333 -9.32 -6.72 -24.60
C ASN A 333 -8.90 -5.54 -25.50
N HIS A 334 -9.52 -4.36 -25.34
CA HIS A 334 -9.12 -3.17 -26.07
C HIS A 334 -8.85 -2.00 -25.13
N PHE A 335 -7.93 -1.15 -25.51
CA PHE A 335 -7.68 0.17 -24.91
C PHE A 335 -7.25 1.15 -26.00
N ILE A 336 -7.34 2.45 -25.75
CA ILE A 336 -6.79 3.49 -26.63
C ILE A 336 -5.42 3.88 -26.08
N GLU A 337 -4.39 3.79 -26.90
CA GLU A 337 -3.10 4.41 -26.66
C GLU A 337 -3.23 5.91 -26.96
N PHE A 338 -2.86 6.74 -25.97
CA PHE A 338 -3.03 8.19 -26.02
C PHE A 338 -1.74 8.87 -26.47
N SER A 339 -1.67 9.17 -27.76
CA SER A 339 -0.55 9.84 -28.42
C SER A 339 -1.04 10.96 -29.32
N GLU A 340 -0.15 11.56 -30.11
CA GLU A 340 -0.50 12.50 -31.18
C GLU A 340 -1.47 11.88 -32.20
N ARG A 341 -1.33 10.56 -32.43
CA ARG A 341 -2.19 9.76 -33.31
C ARG A 341 -2.74 8.56 -32.56
N PRO A 342 -3.78 8.76 -31.75
CA PRO A 342 -4.34 7.71 -30.90
C PRO A 342 -4.76 6.49 -31.70
N GLN A 343 -4.55 5.31 -31.15
CA GLN A 343 -4.89 4.03 -31.77
C GLN A 343 -5.72 3.19 -30.81
N LEU A 344 -6.76 2.51 -31.36
CA LEU A 344 -7.47 1.46 -30.65
C LEU A 344 -6.63 0.18 -30.70
N ILE A 345 -6.06 -0.20 -29.56
CA ILE A 345 -5.18 -1.34 -29.43
C ILE A 345 -5.96 -2.55 -28.94
N ARG A 346 -5.85 -3.65 -29.65
CA ARG A 346 -6.31 -4.95 -29.16
C ARG A 346 -5.16 -5.68 -28.48
N LEU A 347 -5.36 -6.11 -27.23
CA LEU A 347 -4.39 -6.91 -26.50
C LEU A 347 -4.02 -8.19 -27.24
N LYS A 348 -2.72 -8.49 -27.28
CA LYS A 348 -2.16 -9.71 -27.88
C LYS A 348 -1.43 -10.53 -26.82
N GLY A 349 -1.58 -11.84 -26.88
CA GLY A 349 -0.96 -12.80 -25.97
C GLY A 349 -2.00 -13.62 -25.20
N GLU A 350 -1.62 -14.83 -24.82
CA GLU A 350 -2.49 -15.74 -24.05
C GLU A 350 -2.31 -15.55 -22.55
N THR A 351 -1.07 -15.35 -22.10
CA THR A 351 -0.74 -15.16 -20.68
C THR A 351 -0.55 -13.68 -20.34
N PHE A 352 -0.59 -13.37 -19.05
CA PHE A 352 -0.28 -12.00 -18.59
C PHE A 352 1.11 -11.56 -19.05
N VAL A 353 2.12 -12.44 -18.96
CA VAL A 353 3.48 -12.11 -19.39
C VAL A 353 3.56 -11.78 -20.88
N ASP A 354 2.80 -12.47 -21.74
CA ASP A 354 2.74 -12.18 -23.16
C ASP A 354 2.07 -10.82 -23.44
N LYS A 355 0.97 -10.54 -22.74
CA LYS A 355 0.26 -9.25 -22.82
C LYS A 355 1.12 -8.12 -22.28
N LEU A 356 1.84 -8.35 -21.18
CA LEU A 356 2.78 -7.39 -20.63
C LEU A 356 3.88 -7.04 -21.64
N ARG A 357 4.49 -8.04 -22.27
CA ARG A 357 5.48 -7.80 -23.34
C ARG A 357 4.89 -6.97 -24.46
N TYR A 358 3.66 -7.24 -24.84
CA TYR A 358 2.98 -6.50 -25.90
C TYR A 358 2.66 -5.05 -25.48
N ILE A 359 2.11 -4.82 -24.28
CA ILE A 359 1.74 -3.47 -23.84
C ILE A 359 2.98 -2.58 -23.61
N LEU A 360 4.12 -3.15 -23.21
CA LEU A 360 5.35 -2.40 -23.04
C LEU A 360 5.94 -1.87 -24.36
N THR A 361 5.46 -2.34 -25.52
CA THR A 361 5.83 -1.74 -26.81
C THR A 361 5.20 -0.36 -27.02
N PHE A 362 4.23 0.02 -26.21
CA PHE A 362 3.58 1.33 -26.20
C PHE A 362 4.10 2.24 -25.07
N ASP A 363 5.14 1.82 -24.36
CA ASP A 363 5.84 2.64 -23.34
C ASP A 363 6.81 3.62 -24.04
N GLU A 364 6.26 4.50 -24.87
CA GLU A 364 7.00 5.51 -25.62
C GLU A 364 6.55 6.91 -25.21
N ILE A 365 7.50 7.84 -25.17
CA ILE A 365 7.23 9.24 -24.89
C ILE A 365 6.62 9.86 -26.15
N ALA A 366 5.32 10.20 -26.09
CA ALA A 366 4.60 10.82 -27.19
C ALA A 366 3.90 12.10 -26.72
N ASP A 367 3.67 13.01 -27.67
CA ASP A 367 2.74 14.12 -27.48
C ASP A 367 1.29 13.58 -27.49
N THR A 368 0.37 14.33 -26.89
CA THR A 368 -1.02 13.89 -26.71
C THR A 368 -2.00 14.78 -27.49
N ASN A 369 -3.02 14.15 -28.09
CA ASN A 369 -4.06 14.84 -28.83
C ASN A 369 -5.45 14.33 -28.40
N LEU A 370 -6.08 15.06 -27.48
CA LEU A 370 -7.39 14.70 -26.93
C LEU A 370 -8.50 14.76 -27.99
N GLU A 371 -8.46 15.73 -28.91
CA GLU A 371 -9.44 15.83 -29.99
C GLU A 371 -9.40 14.59 -30.88
N ALA A 372 -8.21 14.10 -31.23
CA ALA A 372 -8.04 12.89 -32.04
C ALA A 372 -8.58 11.64 -31.34
N VAL A 373 -8.52 11.55 -30.00
CA VAL A 373 -9.14 10.46 -29.24
C VAL A 373 -10.65 10.45 -29.43
N PHE A 374 -11.30 11.63 -29.29
CA PHE A 374 -12.76 11.71 -29.52
C PHE A 374 -13.14 11.41 -30.96
N GLN A 375 -12.35 11.88 -31.94
CA GLN A 375 -12.55 11.53 -33.34
C GLN A 375 -12.45 10.02 -33.58
N LEU A 376 -11.44 9.35 -32.96
CA LEU A 376 -11.30 7.90 -33.03
C LEU A 376 -12.52 7.18 -32.44
N ILE A 377 -13.01 7.59 -31.25
CA ILE A 377 -14.18 7.00 -30.60
C ILE A 377 -15.44 7.14 -31.46
N LEU A 378 -15.60 8.26 -32.17
CA LEU A 378 -16.74 8.48 -33.06
C LEU A 378 -16.69 7.60 -34.32
N CYS A 379 -15.53 7.05 -34.67
CA CYS A 379 -15.33 6.19 -35.84
C CYS A 379 -15.46 4.68 -35.51
N VAL A 380 -15.51 4.32 -34.25
CA VAL A 380 -15.59 2.94 -33.75
C VAL A 380 -17.00 2.59 -33.30
#